data_ff7bc08699a2f539a5bf2982ec26fdd5
#
_entry.id   ff7bc08699a2f539a5bf2982ec26fdd5
#
_cell.length_a   1.000
_cell.length_b   1.000
_cell.length_c   1.000
_cell.angle_alpha   90.00
_cell.angle_beta   90.00
_cell.angle_gamma   90.00
#
_symmetry.space_group_name_H-M   'P 1'
#
loop_
_entity.id
_entity.type
_entity.pdbx_description
1 polymer ?
#
loop_
_entity_poly.entity_id
_entity_poly.type
_entity_poly.pdbx_seq_one_letter_code
_entity_poly.pdbx_strand_id
1 'polypeptide(L)'
;MLPDPARAESSPVIVKIADKAPFYAPQKVTVRVGETVQWVNDGDTVHSVSTAASSAQNRKDTSMPKGAAAFDSGFIPPGGNYSYTFTVPGTYRYFCLPYEKAGMLGVIVVKN
;
A
#
# COMPACT_ATOMS: atom_id res chain seq x y z
N MET A 1 -15.64 -25.29 -13.52
CA MET A 1 -14.53 -25.36 -12.80
C MET A 1 -14.66 -24.51 -11.63
N LEU A 2 -14.14 -24.93 -10.60
CA LEU A 2 -14.23 -24.16 -9.47
C LEU A 2 -13.31 -23.06 -9.54
N PRO A 3 -13.65 -22.00 -9.03
CA PRO A 3 -12.77 -20.91 -8.93
C PRO A 3 -11.70 -21.42 -8.04
N ASP A 4 -10.58 -20.96 -8.26
CA ASP A 4 -9.50 -21.23 -7.44
C ASP A 4 -9.83 -20.63 -6.13
N PRO A 5 -9.87 -21.42 -5.12
CA PRO A 5 -10.22 -20.92 -3.82
C PRO A 5 -9.27 -19.86 -3.41
N ALA A 6 -8.16 -19.98 -3.94
CA ALA A 6 -7.23 -19.02 -3.54
C ALA A 6 -7.64 -17.74 -4.09
N ARG A 7 -8.28 -17.76 -5.08
CA ARG A 7 -8.59 -16.59 -5.59
C ARG A 7 -9.53 -16.04 -4.85
N ALA A 8 -10.02 -16.71 -4.23
CA ALA A 8 -10.80 -16.23 -3.35
C ALA A 8 -10.31 -15.22 -2.76
N GLU A 9 -9.63 -15.52 -3.15
CA GLU A 9 -9.12 -14.83 -3.53
C GLU A 9 -9.54 -13.64 -3.54
N SER A 10 -10.31 -13.46 -3.45
CA SER A 10 -10.80 -12.30 -3.31
C SER A 10 -10.57 -11.76 -2.00
N SER A 11 -10.07 -12.47 -1.07
CA SER A 11 -9.69 -11.92 0.22
C SER A 11 -8.52 -10.97 0.04
N PRO A 12 -8.62 -9.74 0.48
CA PRO A 12 -7.50 -8.83 0.33
C PRO A 12 -6.32 -9.22 1.22
N VAL A 13 -5.15 -8.86 0.79
CA VAL A 13 -3.96 -8.98 1.61
C VAL A 13 -3.95 -7.80 2.55
N ILE A 14 -3.82 -8.03 3.83
CA ILE A 14 -3.92 -6.98 4.84
C ILE A 14 -2.55 -6.44 5.22
N VAL A 15 -2.41 -5.11 5.20
CA VAL A 15 -1.27 -4.41 5.76
C VAL A 15 -1.79 -3.57 6.90
N LYS A 16 -1.26 -3.79 8.10
CA LYS A 16 -1.67 -3.00 9.25
C LYS A 16 -0.77 -1.78 9.36
N ILE A 17 -1.36 -0.65 9.73
CA ILE A 17 -0.65 0.59 9.93
C ILE A 17 -0.58 0.86 11.42
N ALA A 18 0.62 1.18 11.91
CA ALA A 18 0.85 1.48 13.31
C ALA A 18 1.54 2.84 13.45
N ASP A 19 1.52 3.40 14.65
CA ASP A 19 2.13 4.70 14.92
C ASP A 19 3.62 4.62 15.18
N LYS A 20 4.19 3.41 15.22
CA LYS A 20 5.61 3.19 15.48
C LYS A 20 6.23 2.40 14.35
N ALA A 21 7.53 2.60 14.13
CA ALA A 21 8.27 1.86 13.12
C ALA A 21 8.13 0.35 13.34
N PRO A 22 7.99 -0.43 12.28
CA PRO A 22 8.13 -0.08 10.88
C PRO A 22 6.87 0.51 10.23
N PHE A 23 5.89 0.88 10.99
CA PHE A 23 4.65 1.55 10.57
C PHE A 23 3.72 0.70 9.71
N TYR A 24 4.20 0.15 8.60
CA TYR A 24 3.40 -0.75 7.75
C TYR A 24 3.85 -2.18 8.04
N ALA A 25 2.92 -3.04 8.37
CA ALA A 25 3.24 -4.42 8.72
C ALA A 25 2.31 -5.38 7.96
N PRO A 26 2.84 -6.17 7.05
CA PRO A 26 4.25 -6.22 6.64
C PRO A 26 4.64 -5.01 5.81
N GLN A 27 5.91 -4.63 5.89
CA GLN A 27 6.40 -3.47 5.15
C GLN A 27 6.55 -3.77 3.66
N LYS A 28 6.88 -4.99 3.31
CA LYS A 28 6.97 -5.42 1.92
C LYS A 28 6.01 -6.57 1.69
N VAL A 29 5.21 -6.45 0.65
CA VAL A 29 4.20 -7.45 0.33
C VAL A 29 4.34 -7.81 -1.14
N THR A 30 4.23 -9.10 -1.45
CA THR A 30 4.20 -9.59 -2.82
C THR A 30 2.81 -10.10 -3.12
N VAL A 31 2.22 -9.64 -4.21
CA VAL A 31 0.90 -10.05 -4.66
C VAL A 31 0.94 -10.37 -6.14
N ARG A 32 -0.14 -10.92 -6.67
CA ARG A 32 -0.27 -11.18 -8.09
C ARG A 32 -1.18 -10.12 -8.71
N VAL A 33 -1.06 -9.96 -10.02
CA VAL A 33 -1.95 -9.08 -10.76
C VAL A 33 -3.39 -9.47 -10.47
N GLY A 34 -4.22 -8.51 -10.18
CA GLY A 34 -5.64 -8.70 -9.84
C GLY A 34 -5.92 -8.80 -8.36
N GLU A 35 -4.88 -8.94 -7.53
CA GLU A 35 -5.11 -9.01 -6.09
C GLU A 35 -5.23 -7.63 -5.47
N THR A 36 -5.94 -7.57 -4.37
CA THR A 36 -6.20 -6.33 -3.64
C THR A 36 -5.41 -6.32 -2.34
N VAL A 37 -4.81 -5.18 -2.03
CA VAL A 37 -4.18 -4.95 -0.73
C VAL A 37 -5.07 -3.98 0.04
N GLN A 38 -5.32 -4.27 1.30
CA GLN A 38 -6.09 -3.40 2.16
C GLN A 38 -5.21 -2.95 3.32
N TRP A 39 -5.06 -1.65 3.47
CA TRP A 39 -4.34 -1.07 4.60
C TRP A 39 -5.35 -0.72 5.67
N VAL A 40 -5.09 -1.15 6.89
CA VAL A 40 -5.98 -0.92 8.03
C VAL A 40 -5.22 -0.11 9.08
N ASN A 41 -5.75 1.03 9.45
CA ASN A 41 -5.07 1.89 10.41
C ASN A 41 -5.41 1.44 11.84
N ASP A 42 -4.47 0.70 12.43
CA ASP A 42 -4.58 0.23 13.80
C ASP A 42 -3.93 1.20 14.79
N GLY A 43 -3.44 2.33 14.31
CA GLY A 43 -2.80 3.31 15.18
C GLY A 43 -3.81 4.28 15.76
N ASP A 44 -3.30 5.23 16.52
CA ASP A 44 -4.12 6.25 17.16
C ASP A 44 -4.05 7.58 16.43
N THR A 45 -3.24 7.68 15.38
CA THR A 45 -3.12 8.91 14.60
C THR A 45 -3.52 8.68 13.15
N VAL A 46 -3.64 9.75 12.40
CA VAL A 46 -4.00 9.70 11.00
C VAL A 46 -2.79 9.26 10.18
N HIS A 47 -3.01 8.39 9.22
CA HIS A 47 -1.96 7.92 8.31
C HIS A 47 -2.43 8.00 6.87
N SER A 48 -1.54 7.73 5.92
CA SER A 48 -1.91 7.68 4.51
C SER A 48 -1.05 6.67 3.75
N VAL A 49 -1.47 6.36 2.53
CA VAL A 49 -0.79 5.45 1.62
C VAL A 49 -0.77 6.13 0.26
N SER A 50 0.41 6.53 -0.21
CA SER A 50 0.49 7.30 -1.44
C SER A 50 1.69 6.92 -2.30
N THR A 51 1.50 6.86 -3.61
CA THR A 51 2.59 6.77 -4.57
C THR A 51 2.78 8.09 -5.30
N ALA A 52 2.10 9.14 -4.88
CA ALA A 52 2.13 10.41 -5.61
C ALA A 52 3.46 11.14 -5.38
N ALA A 53 4.33 11.11 -6.39
CA ALA A 53 5.65 11.73 -6.29
C ALA A 53 5.55 13.24 -6.05
N SER A 54 4.51 13.87 -6.53
CA SER A 54 4.35 15.31 -6.33
C SER A 54 4.10 15.68 -4.87
N SER A 55 3.65 14.73 -4.06
CA SER A 55 3.40 14.96 -2.66
C SER A 55 4.55 14.50 -1.78
N ALA A 56 5.50 13.74 -2.34
CA ALA A 56 6.62 13.22 -1.56
C ALA A 56 7.67 14.29 -1.32
N GLN A 57 8.25 14.29 -0.13
CA GLN A 57 9.35 15.17 0.17
C GLN A 57 10.61 14.70 -0.53
N ASN A 58 10.75 13.39 -0.70
CA ASN A 58 11.84 12.80 -1.44
C ASN A 58 11.25 11.89 -2.50
N ARG A 59 11.51 12.20 -3.75
CA ARG A 59 10.93 11.42 -4.84
C ARG A 59 11.40 9.97 -4.85
N LYS A 60 12.53 9.68 -4.20
CA LYS A 60 13.00 8.31 -4.12
C LYS A 60 12.13 7.45 -3.21
N ASP A 61 11.27 8.06 -2.41
CA ASP A 61 10.39 7.33 -1.52
C ASP A 61 9.18 6.77 -2.26
N THR A 62 9.00 7.10 -3.53
CA THR A 62 7.93 6.55 -4.33
C THR A 62 8.47 5.97 -5.62
N SER A 63 7.83 4.94 -6.11
CA SER A 63 8.07 4.48 -7.47
C SER A 63 6.88 3.65 -7.92
N MET A 64 6.72 3.57 -9.22
CA MET A 64 5.69 2.75 -9.82
C MET A 64 6.20 2.20 -11.14
N PRO A 65 5.71 1.03 -11.55
CA PRO A 65 6.07 0.51 -12.86
C PRO A 65 5.45 1.38 -13.95
N LYS A 66 6.06 1.36 -15.10
CA LYS A 66 5.56 2.11 -16.23
C LYS A 66 4.15 1.61 -16.57
N GLY A 67 3.26 2.52 -16.84
CA GLY A 67 1.88 2.19 -17.18
C GLY A 67 0.93 2.15 -15.98
N ALA A 68 1.47 2.19 -14.76
CA ALA A 68 0.61 2.20 -13.59
C ALA A 68 0.20 3.63 -13.25
N ALA A 69 -1.01 3.77 -12.72
CA ALA A 69 -1.48 5.07 -12.25
C ALA A 69 -1.10 5.26 -10.79
N ALA A 70 -0.82 6.49 -10.43
CA ALA A 70 -0.55 6.81 -9.04
C ALA A 70 -1.82 6.63 -8.20
N PHE A 71 -1.65 6.26 -6.94
CA PHE A 71 -2.78 6.22 -6.03
C PHE A 71 -2.45 6.96 -4.74
N ASP A 72 -3.48 7.42 -4.07
CA ASP A 72 -3.33 8.17 -2.83
C ASP A 72 -4.59 7.93 -2.01
N SER A 73 -4.42 7.42 -0.81
CA SER A 73 -5.57 7.10 0.04
C SER A 73 -6.23 8.33 0.63
N GLY A 74 -5.53 9.45 0.63
CA GLY A 74 -5.92 10.54 1.50
C GLY A 74 -5.65 10.14 2.94
N PHE A 75 -6.11 10.93 3.89
CA PHE A 75 -5.88 10.62 5.29
C PHE A 75 -6.84 9.52 5.76
N ILE A 76 -6.28 8.50 6.37
CA ILE A 76 -7.03 7.38 6.92
C ILE A 76 -7.08 7.56 8.43
N PRO A 77 -8.26 7.78 9.01
CA PRO A 77 -8.36 7.99 10.47
C PRO A 77 -8.11 6.66 11.20
N PRO A 78 -7.86 6.71 12.52
CA PRO A 78 -7.77 5.48 13.30
C PRO A 78 -9.00 4.61 13.08
N GLY A 79 -8.79 3.33 12.84
CA GLY A 79 -9.86 2.39 12.55
C GLY A 79 -10.32 2.39 11.09
N GLY A 80 -9.85 3.35 10.30
CA GLY A 80 -10.21 3.40 8.88
C GLY A 80 -9.34 2.48 8.04
N ASN A 81 -9.65 2.40 6.76
CA ASN A 81 -8.91 1.54 5.86
C ASN A 81 -8.94 2.08 4.44
N TYR A 82 -8.06 1.53 3.60
CA TYR A 82 -7.96 1.87 2.19
C TYR A 82 -7.58 0.61 1.42
N SER A 83 -8.22 0.38 0.30
CA SER A 83 -7.94 -0.80 -0.54
C SER A 83 -7.57 -0.38 -1.94
N TYR A 84 -6.65 -1.12 -2.54
CA TYR A 84 -6.25 -0.89 -3.93
C TYR A 84 -6.00 -2.22 -4.61
N THR A 85 -6.52 -2.38 -5.83
CA THR A 85 -6.33 -3.59 -6.62
C THR A 85 -5.24 -3.34 -7.64
N PHE A 86 -4.21 -4.18 -7.64
CA PHE A 86 -3.04 -3.99 -8.49
C PHE A 86 -3.21 -4.74 -9.80
N THR A 87 -3.16 -4.02 -10.91
CA THR A 87 -3.35 -4.61 -12.24
C THR A 87 -2.11 -4.54 -13.11
N VAL A 88 -1.10 -3.78 -12.72
CA VAL A 88 0.12 -3.65 -13.51
C VAL A 88 1.27 -4.28 -12.72
N PRO A 89 1.98 -5.26 -13.27
CA PRO A 89 3.08 -5.90 -12.54
C PRO A 89 4.26 -4.94 -12.38
N GLY A 90 5.01 -5.13 -11.34
CA GLY A 90 6.18 -4.32 -11.04
C GLY A 90 6.28 -4.00 -9.56
N THR A 91 7.19 -3.11 -9.22
CA THR A 91 7.43 -2.72 -7.84
C THR A 91 6.88 -1.33 -7.59
N TYR A 92 6.10 -1.21 -6.51
CA TYR A 92 5.49 0.05 -6.11
C TYR A 92 6.08 0.42 -4.76
N ARG A 93 6.57 1.66 -4.63
CA ARG A 93 7.00 2.19 -3.36
C ARG A 93 6.04 3.28 -2.96
N TYR A 94 5.60 3.25 -1.72
CA TYR A 94 4.61 4.21 -1.22
C TYR A 94 5.05 4.76 0.13
N PHE A 95 4.40 5.81 0.55
CA PHE A 95 4.75 6.51 1.78
C PHE A 95 3.51 7.06 2.47
N CYS A 96 3.70 7.50 3.71
CA CYS A 96 2.68 8.19 4.47
C CYS A 96 3.02 9.68 4.48
N LEU A 97 2.11 10.52 4.02
CA LEU A 97 2.39 11.94 3.88
C LEU A 97 2.86 12.60 5.17
N PRO A 98 2.17 12.49 6.29
CA PRO A 98 2.64 13.15 7.51
C PRO A 98 3.88 12.54 8.14
N TYR A 99 4.21 11.29 7.84
CA TYR A 99 5.31 10.61 8.51
C TYR A 99 6.42 10.13 7.56
N GLU A 100 6.49 10.70 6.38
CA GLU A 100 7.52 10.32 5.42
C GLU A 100 8.92 10.50 6.01
N LYS A 101 9.16 11.61 6.67
CA LYS A 101 10.48 11.87 7.27
C LYS A 101 10.82 10.90 8.37
N ALA A 102 9.83 10.33 9.01
CA ALA A 102 10.07 9.34 10.07
C ALA A 102 10.39 7.96 9.49
N GLY A 103 10.38 7.83 8.16
CA GLY A 103 10.67 6.56 7.52
C GLY A 103 9.45 5.69 7.29
N MET A 104 8.26 6.27 7.25
CA MET A 104 7.05 5.49 7.02
C MET A 104 6.88 5.21 5.54
N LEU A 105 7.54 4.15 5.09
CA LEU A 105 7.63 3.75 3.70
C LEU A 105 7.26 2.28 3.55
N GLY A 106 6.66 1.92 2.43
CA GLY A 106 6.28 0.53 2.16
C GLY A 106 6.56 0.14 0.72
N VAL A 107 6.49 -1.16 0.47
CA VAL A 107 6.76 -1.70 -0.86
C VAL A 107 5.74 -2.78 -1.19
N ILE A 108 5.19 -2.72 -2.40
CA ILE A 108 4.35 -3.78 -2.94
C ILE A 108 5.03 -4.28 -4.21
N VAL A 109 5.23 -5.59 -4.31
CA VAL A 109 5.74 -6.22 -5.53
C VAL A 109 4.58 -6.97 -6.16
N VAL A 110 4.25 -6.64 -7.39
CA VAL A 110 3.14 -7.26 -8.11
C VAL A 110 3.72 -8.14 -9.21
N LYS A 111 3.40 -9.42 -9.17
CA LYS A 111 3.87 -10.40 -10.15
C LYS A 111 2.73 -10.86 -11.03
N ASN A 112 3.10 -11.33 -12.21
CA ASN A 112 2.11 -11.91 -13.14
C ASN A 112 1.53 -13.20 -12.61
#